data_feade2fd00e014946f455232db18f389
#
_entry.id   feade2fd00e014946f455232db18f389
#
_cell.length_a   1.000
_cell.length_b   1.000
_cell.length_c   1.000
_cell.angle_alpha   90.00
_cell.angle_beta   90.00
_cell.angle_gamma   90.00
#
_symmetry.space_group_name_H-M   'P 1'
#
loop_
_entity.id
_entity.type
_entity.pdbx_description
1 polymer ?
#
loop_
_entity_poly.entity_id
_entity_poly.type
_entity_poly.pdbx_seq_one_letter_code
_entity_poly.pdbx_strand_id
1 'polypeptide(L)'
;MDEIKQYYANTTARALRYNENKLRYDLIPAIAQKEYAKVWTAGAIKYEPRNWEKGMPYSEVIASAMRHLEAIRLGEEIDPEDGLLHSAHLMCNAAMLTEFHFTHPELNDLKK
;
A
#
# COMPACT_ATOMS: atom_id res chain seq x y z
N MET A 1 29.58 19.39 24.45
CA MET A 1 28.51 18.37 24.29
C MET A 1 27.58 18.27 25.50
N ASP A 2 28.16 18.28 26.69
CA ASP A 2 27.34 18.20 27.91
C ASP A 2 26.44 19.42 28.09
N GLU A 3 26.94 20.59 27.73
CA GLU A 3 26.16 21.81 27.82
C GLU A 3 24.94 21.79 26.90
N ILE A 4 25.10 21.23 25.71
CA ILE A 4 23.98 21.08 24.77
C ILE A 4 22.96 20.11 25.29
N LYS A 5 23.42 18.97 25.81
CA LYS A 5 22.52 17.97 26.39
C LYS A 5 21.75 18.54 27.56
N GLN A 6 22.42 19.30 28.41
CA GLN A 6 21.77 19.89 29.57
C GLN A 6 20.75 20.95 29.15
N TYR A 7 21.06 21.72 28.14
CA TYR A 7 20.11 22.68 27.59
C TYR A 7 18.80 21.99 27.19
N TYR A 8 18.90 20.91 26.40
CA TYR A 8 17.71 20.19 25.94
C TYR A 8 17.01 19.44 27.08
N ALA A 9 17.75 19.01 28.10
CA ALA A 9 17.17 18.33 29.24
C ALA A 9 16.40 19.27 30.16
N ASN A 10 16.88 20.51 30.32
CA ASN A 10 16.33 21.47 31.27
C ASN A 10 15.27 22.39 30.68
N THR A 11 15.07 22.31 29.37
CA THR A 11 14.05 23.11 28.70
C THR A 11 13.11 22.18 27.98
N THR A 12 11.94 22.66 27.64
CA THR A 12 11.04 21.92 26.76
C THR A 12 11.43 22.10 25.29
N ALA A 13 12.53 22.84 25.07
CA ALA A 13 13.01 23.10 23.71
C ALA A 13 13.54 21.81 23.07
N ARG A 14 13.27 21.64 21.82
CA ARG A 14 13.74 20.53 21.00
C ARG A 14 14.15 21.06 19.65
N ALA A 15 14.86 20.23 18.89
CA ALA A 15 15.25 20.62 17.53
C ALA A 15 13.99 20.99 16.73
N LEU A 16 14.07 22.11 16.07
CA LEU A 16 12.95 22.62 15.29
C LEU A 16 13.01 22.09 13.86
N ARG A 17 11.88 21.64 13.35
CA ARG A 17 11.69 21.29 11.96
C ARG A 17 10.33 21.77 11.53
N TYR A 18 10.28 22.33 10.34
CA TYR A 18 9.03 22.79 9.75
C TYR A 18 8.36 21.63 9.05
N ASN A 19 7.38 21.03 9.72
CA ASN A 19 6.68 19.84 9.22
C ASN A 19 5.25 20.11 8.75
N GLU A 20 4.80 21.34 8.85
CA GLU A 20 3.44 21.69 8.45
C GLU A 20 3.23 21.40 6.96
N ASN A 21 2.10 20.77 6.64
CA ASN A 21 1.71 20.40 5.28
C ASN A 21 2.60 19.34 4.61
N LYS A 22 3.48 18.70 5.37
CA LYS A 22 4.27 17.58 4.86
C LYS A 22 3.54 16.26 5.10
N LEU A 23 3.75 15.33 4.17
CA LEU A 23 3.07 14.04 4.26
C LEU A 23 3.62 13.21 5.42
N ARG A 24 2.72 12.63 6.16
CA ARG A 24 3.02 11.82 7.32
C ARG A 24 3.03 10.33 6.96
N TYR A 25 4.09 9.89 6.30
CA TYR A 25 4.25 8.47 5.96
C TYR A 25 4.32 7.58 7.19
N ASP A 26 4.72 8.13 8.33
CA ASP A 26 4.79 7.41 9.60
C ASP A 26 3.42 6.97 10.12
N LEU A 27 2.33 7.55 9.60
CA LEU A 27 0.97 7.15 9.98
C LEU A 27 0.49 5.91 9.24
N ILE A 28 1.23 5.44 8.23
CA ILE A 28 0.88 4.22 7.51
C ILE A 28 1.13 3.03 8.44
N PRO A 29 0.13 2.13 8.62
CA PRO A 29 0.29 1.00 9.53
C PRO A 29 1.42 0.07 9.10
N ALA A 30 2.37 -0.18 10.00
CA ALA A 30 3.59 -0.91 9.67
C ALA A 30 3.32 -2.39 9.34
N ILE A 31 2.45 -3.05 10.09
CA ILE A 31 2.13 -4.46 9.86
C ILE A 31 1.38 -4.62 8.55
N ALA A 32 0.41 -3.76 8.28
CA ALA A 32 -0.33 -3.78 7.02
C ALA A 32 0.60 -3.55 5.84
N GLN A 33 1.55 -2.62 5.97
CA GLN A 33 2.52 -2.34 4.92
C GLN A 33 3.42 -3.55 4.65
N LYS A 34 3.80 -4.27 5.70
CA LYS A 34 4.62 -5.48 5.55
C LYS A 34 3.85 -6.55 4.76
N GLU A 35 2.60 -6.80 5.09
CA GLU A 35 1.77 -7.80 4.39
C GLU A 35 1.51 -7.37 2.95
N TYR A 36 1.30 -6.09 2.73
CA TYR A 36 1.19 -5.49 1.41
C TYR A 36 2.46 -5.74 0.57
N ALA A 37 3.63 -5.53 1.16
CA ALA A 37 4.90 -5.79 0.48
C ALA A 37 5.08 -7.26 0.11
N LYS A 38 4.58 -8.19 0.93
CA LYS A 38 4.65 -9.63 0.63
C LYS A 38 3.92 -9.97 -0.66
N VAL A 39 2.77 -9.37 -0.91
CA VAL A 39 1.99 -9.62 -2.14
C VAL A 39 2.75 -9.11 -3.36
N TRP A 40 3.32 -7.92 -3.29
CA TRP A 40 4.15 -7.39 -4.38
C TRP A 40 5.36 -8.26 -4.66
N THR A 41 5.97 -8.79 -3.61
CA THR A 41 7.13 -9.67 -3.72
C THR A 41 6.74 -10.99 -4.41
N ALA A 42 5.61 -11.57 -4.00
CA ALA A 42 5.10 -12.80 -4.63
C ALA A 42 4.79 -12.56 -6.11
N GLY A 43 4.20 -11.43 -6.44
CA GLY A 43 3.92 -11.06 -7.83
C GLY A 43 5.19 -10.91 -8.67
N ALA A 44 6.25 -10.35 -8.10
CA ALA A 44 7.53 -10.20 -8.78
C ALA A 44 8.16 -11.55 -9.09
N ILE A 45 7.98 -12.53 -8.20
CA ILE A 45 8.47 -13.91 -8.42
C ILE A 45 7.63 -14.61 -9.48
N LYS A 46 6.31 -14.47 -9.43
CA LYS A 46 5.38 -15.15 -10.34
C LYS A 46 5.49 -14.63 -11.78
N TYR A 47 5.65 -13.33 -11.96
CA TYR A 47 5.68 -12.69 -13.28
C TYR A 47 7.06 -12.09 -13.56
N GLU A 48 7.29 -10.90 -13.03
CA GLU A 48 8.56 -10.18 -13.05
C GLU A 48 8.39 -8.93 -12.19
N PRO A 49 9.46 -8.32 -11.70
CA PRO A 49 9.32 -7.06 -10.97
C PRO A 49 8.59 -6.03 -11.82
N ARG A 50 7.60 -5.38 -11.19
CA ARG A 50 6.83 -4.29 -11.77
C ARG A 50 6.04 -4.66 -13.03
N ASN A 51 5.73 -5.95 -13.21
CA ASN A 51 4.92 -6.39 -14.36
C ASN A 51 3.58 -5.63 -14.43
N TRP A 52 2.95 -5.37 -13.29
CA TRP A 52 1.67 -4.68 -13.22
C TRP A 52 1.73 -3.26 -13.79
N GLU A 53 2.90 -2.63 -13.84
CA GLU A 53 3.06 -1.27 -14.35
C GLU A 53 2.74 -1.15 -15.83
N LYS A 54 2.72 -2.26 -16.54
CA LYS A 54 2.29 -2.30 -17.95
C LYS A 54 0.83 -1.91 -18.12
N GLY A 55 0.06 -2.02 -17.04
CA GLY A 55 -1.35 -1.68 -17.02
C GLY A 55 -2.26 -2.84 -17.40
N MET A 56 -3.50 -2.73 -16.97
CA MET A 56 -4.57 -3.66 -17.35
C MET A 56 -5.90 -2.92 -17.21
N PRO A 57 -6.97 -3.41 -17.85
CA PRO A 57 -8.27 -2.76 -17.71
C PRO A 57 -8.70 -2.66 -16.24
N TYR A 58 -9.26 -1.53 -15.87
CA TYR A 58 -9.70 -1.29 -14.49
C TYR A 58 -10.71 -2.35 -14.04
N SER A 59 -11.59 -2.80 -14.94
CA SER A 59 -12.59 -3.82 -14.61
C SER A 59 -11.94 -5.12 -14.15
N GLU A 60 -10.78 -5.48 -14.70
CA GLU A 60 -10.07 -6.70 -14.27
C GLU A 60 -9.51 -6.54 -12.86
N VAL A 61 -8.97 -5.37 -12.55
CA VAL A 61 -8.45 -5.07 -11.20
C VAL A 61 -9.60 -5.09 -10.19
N ILE A 62 -10.73 -4.49 -10.55
CA ILE A 62 -11.90 -4.44 -9.69
C ILE A 62 -12.47 -5.84 -9.45
N ALA A 63 -12.52 -6.66 -10.50
CA ALA A 63 -13.01 -8.05 -10.33
C ALA A 63 -12.13 -8.82 -9.34
N SER A 64 -10.81 -8.66 -9.43
CA SER A 64 -9.89 -9.26 -8.48
C SER A 64 -10.12 -8.73 -7.06
N ALA A 65 -10.24 -7.42 -6.92
CA ALA A 65 -10.51 -6.78 -5.63
C ALA A 65 -11.80 -7.32 -5.01
N MET A 66 -12.84 -7.45 -5.80
CA MET A 66 -14.13 -7.97 -5.33
C MET A 66 -14.04 -9.42 -4.90
N ARG A 67 -13.27 -10.24 -5.63
CA ARG A 67 -13.08 -11.65 -5.23
C ARG A 67 -12.39 -11.75 -3.87
N HIS A 68 -11.37 -10.96 -3.63
CA HIS A 68 -10.68 -10.96 -2.34
C HIS A 68 -11.59 -10.43 -1.22
N LEU A 69 -12.33 -9.37 -1.48
CA LEU A 69 -13.24 -8.80 -0.50
C LEU A 69 -14.36 -9.80 -0.16
N GLU A 70 -14.91 -10.48 -1.16
CA GLU A 70 -15.95 -11.48 -0.96
C GLU A 70 -15.44 -12.67 -0.15
N ALA A 71 -14.21 -13.11 -0.40
CA ALA A 71 -13.58 -14.17 0.40
C ALA A 71 -13.52 -13.78 1.87
N ILE A 72 -13.13 -12.55 2.17
CA ILE A 72 -13.09 -12.04 3.54
C ILE A 72 -14.49 -12.03 4.14
N ARG A 73 -15.47 -11.54 3.39
CA ARG A 73 -16.85 -11.45 3.85
C ARG A 73 -17.41 -12.81 4.21
N LEU A 74 -16.98 -13.86 3.50
CA LEU A 74 -17.40 -15.22 3.75
C LEU A 74 -16.55 -15.95 4.80
N GLY A 75 -15.62 -15.26 5.42
CA GLY A 75 -14.82 -15.78 6.54
C GLY A 75 -13.45 -16.34 6.18
N GLU A 76 -13.02 -16.23 4.92
CA GLU A 76 -11.69 -16.68 4.51
C GLU A 76 -10.72 -15.50 4.54
N GLU A 77 -9.85 -15.47 5.54
CA GLU A 77 -8.87 -14.37 5.67
C GLU A 77 -7.64 -14.58 4.82
N ILE A 78 -7.18 -15.83 4.70
CA ILE A 78 -5.95 -16.19 4.02
C ILE A 78 -6.29 -16.83 2.69
N ASP A 79 -5.64 -16.34 1.62
CA ASP A 79 -5.78 -16.92 0.29
C ASP A 79 -5.05 -18.26 0.26
N PRO A 80 -5.75 -19.37 0.03
CA PRO A 80 -5.10 -20.68 0.01
C PRO A 80 -4.14 -20.86 -1.17
N GLU A 81 -4.22 -20.03 -2.19
CA GLU A 81 -3.35 -20.11 -3.34
C GLU A 81 -1.90 -19.78 -2.99
N ASP A 82 -1.69 -18.77 -2.14
CA ASP A 82 -0.34 -18.30 -1.82
C ASP A 82 -0.06 -18.15 -0.32
N GLY A 83 -1.07 -18.36 0.52
CA GLY A 83 -0.91 -18.24 1.97
C GLY A 83 -0.84 -16.80 2.46
N LEU A 84 -1.18 -15.84 1.62
CA LEU A 84 -1.15 -14.42 1.97
C LEU A 84 -2.57 -13.93 2.28
N LEU A 85 -2.66 -12.84 3.03
CA LEU A 85 -3.94 -12.29 3.42
C LEU A 85 -4.70 -11.74 2.20
N HIS A 86 -5.99 -12.09 2.09
CA HIS A 86 -6.85 -11.50 1.08
C HIS A 86 -6.90 -9.97 1.19
N SER A 87 -6.84 -9.43 2.42
CA SER A 87 -6.83 -7.98 2.61
C SER A 87 -5.57 -7.33 2.04
N ALA A 88 -4.43 -8.02 2.08
CA ALA A 88 -3.20 -7.51 1.48
C ALA A 88 -3.29 -7.53 -0.06
N HIS A 89 -3.88 -8.57 -0.65
CA HIS A 89 -4.17 -8.58 -2.08
C HIS A 89 -5.08 -7.43 -2.47
N LEU A 90 -6.12 -7.18 -1.66
CA LEU A 90 -7.05 -6.08 -1.88
C LEU A 90 -6.32 -4.72 -1.86
N MET A 91 -5.38 -4.55 -0.93
CA MET A 91 -4.55 -3.34 -0.89
C MET A 91 -3.77 -3.14 -2.19
N CYS A 92 -3.21 -4.22 -2.74
CA CYS A 92 -2.47 -4.15 -4.00
C CYS A 92 -3.39 -3.77 -5.16
N ASN A 93 -4.61 -4.31 -5.21
CA ASN A 93 -5.58 -3.92 -6.22
C ASN A 93 -5.92 -2.44 -6.13
N ALA A 94 -6.14 -1.94 -4.92
CA ALA A 94 -6.42 -0.52 -4.72
C ALA A 94 -5.24 0.35 -5.13
N ALA A 95 -4.02 -0.09 -4.83
CA ALA A 95 -2.81 0.63 -5.22
C ALA A 95 -2.66 0.70 -6.74
N MET A 96 -2.94 -0.41 -7.44
CA MET A 96 -2.91 -0.42 -8.90
C MET A 96 -3.89 0.59 -9.48
N LEU A 97 -5.13 0.62 -8.99
CA LEU A 97 -6.12 1.59 -9.46
C LEU A 97 -5.67 3.02 -9.20
N THR A 98 -5.05 3.27 -8.06
CA THR A 98 -4.54 4.59 -7.71
C THR A 98 -3.41 5.01 -8.67
N GLU A 99 -2.46 4.11 -8.91
CA GLU A 99 -1.36 4.37 -9.85
C GLU A 99 -1.89 4.58 -11.27
N PHE A 100 -2.81 3.72 -11.72
CA PHE A 100 -3.34 3.77 -13.08
C PHE A 100 -4.12 5.06 -13.35
N HIS A 101 -4.69 5.67 -12.32
CA HIS A 101 -5.33 6.98 -12.47
C HIS A 101 -4.36 7.99 -13.10
N PHE A 102 -3.08 7.91 -12.74
CA PHE A 102 -2.05 8.82 -13.24
C PHE A 102 -1.31 8.27 -14.45
N THR A 103 -1.09 6.97 -14.52
CA THR A 103 -0.22 6.35 -15.52
C THR A 103 -0.96 5.74 -16.70
N HIS A 104 -2.18 5.25 -16.50
CA HIS A 104 -2.95 4.54 -17.52
C HIS A 104 -4.44 4.92 -17.51
N PRO A 105 -4.78 6.22 -17.56
CA PRO A 105 -6.20 6.60 -17.57
C PRO A 105 -6.98 6.05 -18.77
N GLU A 106 -6.28 5.74 -19.87
CA GLU A 106 -6.87 5.16 -21.08
C GLU A 106 -7.42 3.74 -20.84
N LEU A 107 -6.96 3.06 -19.79
CA LEU A 107 -7.42 1.71 -19.47
C LEU A 107 -8.67 1.70 -18.59
N ASN A 108 -9.20 2.87 -18.26
CA ASN A 108 -10.44 2.96 -17.48
C ASN A 108 -11.62 2.59 -18.38
N ASP A 109 -12.05 1.34 -18.29
CA ASP A 109 -13.17 0.79 -19.06
C ASP A 109 -14.49 0.82 -18.28
N LEU A 110 -14.54 1.58 -17.17
CA LEU A 110 -15.74 1.67 -16.33
C LEU A 110 -16.70 2.77 -16.77
N LYS A 111 -16.30 3.55 -17.73
CA LYS A 111 -17.12 4.68 -18.20
C LYS A 111 -18.44 4.20 -18.79
N LYS A 112 -19.46 4.95 -18.48
CA LYS A 112 -20.79 4.77 -19.04
C LYS A 112 -21.07 5.77 -20.15
#